data_43da5260235c21e374d846fc7671d676
#
_entry.id   43da5260235c21e374d846fc7671d676
#
_cell.length_a   1.000
_cell.length_b   1.000
_cell.length_c   1.000
_cell.angle_alpha   90.00
_cell.angle_beta   90.00
_cell.angle_gamma   90.00
#
_symmetry.space_group_name_H-M   'P 1'
#
loop_
_entity.id
_entity.type
_entity.pdbx_description
1 polymer ?
#
loop_
_entity_poly.entity_id
_entity_poly.type
_entity_poly.pdbx_seq_one_letter_code
_entity_poly.pdbx_strand_id
1 'polypeptide(L)'
;LALAAQGQGVQEQAAAVDFYSPSLIGEVITEEEIWACTTCRNCEDQCPVMNEHVDKIIDLRRYLVLTEGKMNPDAQRAMQNIERQGNPWGLNRKEREAWRELREDVSIPTVKEMKKAGEEFEYLFWVGSMGSYDNRSQKIALSFAKLLNEAGVKFAILGNKEKNSGDTARRLGNEFVFQELAANNVAEFEKNEVKKIVTIDPHAYNVFKNEYPDFGLEAEVYHHTEVLAELVMNGRLKPVHEVNESITFHDSCYLGRYNEVYDPPREILRAIPGVKLIEMERNRQNGMCCGAGGGLMWMEEETGHRVNVAR
;
A
#
# COMPACT_ATOMS: atom_id res chain seq x y z
N LEU A 1 75.63 45.17 13.60
CA LEU A 1 75.62 44.03 14.54
C LEU A 1 74.23 43.33 14.37
N ALA A 2 74.21 42.28 13.55
CA ALA A 2 73.04 41.48 13.34
C ALA A 2 73.13 40.22 14.23
N LEU A 3 72.13 39.99 15.06
CA LEU A 3 71.94 38.74 15.76
C LEU A 3 70.82 37.99 15.06
N ALA A 4 71.21 36.90 14.39
CA ALA A 4 70.27 35.95 13.82
C ALA A 4 69.73 35.06 14.95
N ALA A 5 68.44 35.10 15.19
CA ALA A 5 67.76 34.14 16.02
C ALA A 5 67.29 32.95 15.12
N GLN A 6 67.93 31.83 15.33
CA GLN A 6 67.47 30.55 14.74
C GLN A 6 66.26 30.09 15.57
N GLY A 7 65.06 30.27 15.03
CA GLY A 7 63.85 29.60 15.54
C GLY A 7 63.81 28.19 15.00
N GLN A 8 64.04 27.21 15.87
CA GLN A 8 63.69 25.81 15.60
C GLN A 8 62.18 25.69 15.67
N GLY A 9 61.55 25.56 14.53
CA GLY A 9 60.13 25.24 14.44
C GLY A 9 59.90 23.82 14.94
N VAL A 10 59.25 23.70 16.11
CA VAL A 10 58.67 22.46 16.54
C VAL A 10 57.44 22.22 15.65
N GLN A 11 57.56 21.35 14.65
CA GLN A 11 56.39 20.78 13.97
C GLN A 11 55.70 19.88 14.98
N GLU A 12 54.66 20.39 15.63
CA GLU A 12 53.65 19.53 16.22
C GLU A 12 52.96 18.74 15.10
N GLN A 13 53.38 17.51 14.94
CA GLN A 13 52.56 16.52 14.25
C GLN A 13 51.32 16.31 15.08
N ALA A 14 50.24 17.01 14.76
CA ALA A 14 48.91 16.64 15.22
C ALA A 14 48.69 15.21 14.75
N ALA A 15 48.78 14.26 15.65
CA ALA A 15 48.35 12.88 15.39
C ALA A 15 46.87 12.98 14.92
N ALA A 16 46.61 12.61 13.68
CA ALA A 16 45.26 12.47 13.21
C ALA A 16 44.62 11.43 14.11
N VAL A 17 43.74 11.86 14.99
CA VAL A 17 42.86 10.97 15.75
C VAL A 17 41.96 10.38 14.68
N ASP A 18 42.23 9.15 14.35
CA ASP A 18 41.39 8.36 13.44
C ASP A 18 40.08 8.14 14.20
N PHE A 19 39.13 9.05 14.00
CA PHE A 19 37.79 8.89 14.54
C PHE A 19 37.16 7.72 13.75
N TYR A 20 37.16 6.54 14.36
CA TYR A 20 36.39 5.40 13.86
C TYR A 20 34.93 5.86 13.71
N SER A 21 34.49 6.01 12.48
CA SER A 21 33.11 6.32 12.15
C SER A 21 32.49 5.06 11.55
N PRO A 22 31.73 4.30 12.34
CA PRO A 22 31.11 3.08 11.88
C PRO A 22 30.14 3.36 10.72
N SER A 23 30.12 2.48 9.73
CA SER A 23 29.12 2.53 8.68
C SER A 23 27.74 2.27 9.26
N LEU A 24 26.77 3.17 8.95
CA LEU A 24 25.40 3.02 9.44
C LEU A 24 24.79 1.69 9.00
N ILE A 25 24.95 1.34 7.72
CA ILE A 25 24.47 0.05 7.17
C ILE A 25 25.64 -0.94 7.20
N GLY A 26 25.39 -2.09 7.80
CA GLY A 26 26.32 -3.19 7.94
C GLY A 26 26.97 -3.28 9.34
N GLU A 27 27.42 -2.15 9.93
CA GLU A 27 28.07 -2.16 11.25
C GLU A 27 27.12 -1.74 12.39
N VAL A 28 26.18 -0.80 12.13
CA VAL A 28 25.22 -0.32 13.14
C VAL A 28 23.87 -0.97 12.98
N ILE A 29 23.36 -1.04 11.76
CA ILE A 29 22.13 -1.74 11.40
C ILE A 29 22.42 -2.68 10.21
N THR A 30 22.03 -3.92 10.31
CA THR A 30 22.25 -4.91 9.25
C THR A 30 21.25 -4.74 8.11
N GLU A 31 21.61 -5.19 6.91
CA GLU A 31 20.66 -5.22 5.78
C GLU A 31 19.46 -6.10 6.10
N GLU A 32 19.64 -7.22 6.82
CA GLU A 32 18.55 -8.10 7.27
C GLU A 32 17.53 -7.35 8.14
N GLU A 33 17.98 -6.55 9.12
CA GLU A 33 17.10 -5.74 9.97
C GLU A 33 16.34 -4.69 9.16
N ILE A 34 17.00 -4.05 8.18
CA ILE A 34 16.35 -3.09 7.28
C ILE A 34 15.25 -3.75 6.47
N TRP A 35 15.51 -4.94 5.92
CA TRP A 35 14.54 -5.66 5.09
C TRP A 35 13.46 -6.37 5.90
N ALA A 36 13.67 -6.70 7.17
CA ALA A 36 12.66 -7.31 8.05
C ALA A 36 11.48 -6.39 8.39
N CYS A 37 11.59 -5.08 8.17
CA CYS A 37 10.54 -4.13 8.47
C CYS A 37 9.34 -4.29 7.52
N THR A 38 8.16 -4.53 8.09
CA THR A 38 6.88 -4.62 7.36
C THR A 38 6.25 -3.26 7.06
N THR A 39 6.86 -2.16 7.45
CA THR A 39 6.34 -0.79 7.34
C THR A 39 4.96 -0.60 7.97
N CYS A 40 4.62 -1.34 9.01
CA CYS A 40 3.29 -1.33 9.62
C CYS A 40 3.03 -0.21 10.63
N ARG A 41 4.00 0.65 10.92
CA ARG A 41 3.97 1.76 11.90
C ARG A 41 3.67 1.37 13.35
N ASN A 42 3.68 0.08 13.71
CA ASN A 42 3.41 -0.31 15.10
C ASN A 42 4.46 0.24 16.08
N CYS A 43 5.73 0.31 15.66
CA CYS A 43 6.81 0.88 16.46
C CYS A 43 6.60 2.39 16.72
N GLU A 44 6.04 3.12 15.74
CA GLU A 44 5.74 4.54 15.86
C GLU A 44 4.53 4.79 16.78
N ASP A 45 3.44 4.04 16.54
CA ASP A 45 2.20 4.12 17.30
C ASP A 45 2.40 3.79 18.80
N GLN A 46 3.30 2.86 19.11
CA GLN A 46 3.62 2.47 20.48
C GLN A 46 4.79 3.24 21.09
N CYS A 47 5.41 4.16 20.35
CA CYS A 47 6.58 4.90 20.83
C CYS A 47 6.18 6.03 21.80
N PRO A 48 6.61 5.99 23.07
CA PRO A 48 6.21 7.01 24.06
C PRO A 48 6.81 8.39 23.77
N VAL A 49 7.81 8.47 22.91
CA VAL A 49 8.49 9.71 22.49
C VAL A 49 8.25 10.04 21.01
N MET A 50 7.30 9.34 20.37
CA MET A 50 6.84 9.60 19.00
C MET A 50 7.95 9.57 17.93
N ASN A 51 8.91 8.65 18.05
CA ASN A 51 9.94 8.47 17.02
C ASN A 51 9.35 7.87 15.75
N GLU A 52 9.67 8.46 14.61
CA GLU A 52 9.24 8.02 13.27
C GLU A 52 10.32 7.12 12.65
N HIS A 53 10.13 5.80 12.76
CA HIS A 53 11.12 4.81 12.32
C HIS A 53 10.95 4.40 10.85
N VAL A 54 9.70 4.33 10.37
CA VAL A 54 9.41 3.74 9.07
C VAL A 54 10.02 4.55 7.93
N ASP A 55 9.93 5.87 7.98
CA ASP A 55 10.51 6.74 6.96
C ASP A 55 12.03 6.59 6.89
N LYS A 56 12.69 6.46 8.04
CA LYS A 56 14.15 6.24 8.10
C LYS A 56 14.53 4.89 7.49
N ILE A 57 13.75 3.85 7.75
CA ILE A 57 13.99 2.52 7.16
C ILE A 57 13.77 2.56 5.64
N ILE A 58 12.74 3.27 5.16
CA ILE A 58 12.52 3.44 3.72
C ILE A 58 13.68 4.23 3.09
N ASP A 59 14.22 5.25 3.75
CA ASP A 59 15.39 5.99 3.28
C ASP A 59 16.63 5.08 3.17
N LEU A 60 16.87 4.22 4.16
CA LEU A 60 17.96 3.24 4.09
C LEU A 60 17.76 2.27 2.92
N ARG A 61 16.53 1.82 2.67
CA ARG A 61 16.21 0.99 1.49
C ARG A 61 16.44 1.74 0.17
N ARG A 62 16.07 3.04 0.10
CA ARG A 62 16.36 3.88 -1.08
C ARG A 62 17.85 3.94 -1.35
N TYR A 63 18.66 4.13 -0.32
CA TYR A 63 20.11 4.13 -0.46
C TYR A 63 20.62 2.79 -1.00
N LEU A 64 20.21 1.66 -0.40
CA LEU A 64 20.60 0.33 -0.84
C LEU A 64 20.21 0.08 -2.31
N VAL A 65 18.99 0.42 -2.68
CA VAL A 65 18.43 0.13 -4.00
C VAL A 65 18.96 1.08 -5.07
N LEU A 66 18.94 2.38 -4.80
CA LEU A 66 19.26 3.40 -5.83
C LEU A 66 20.74 3.73 -5.92
N THR A 67 21.50 3.56 -4.85
CA THR A 67 22.92 3.88 -4.80
C THR A 67 23.80 2.64 -4.92
N GLU A 68 23.46 1.57 -4.18
CA GLU A 68 24.27 0.34 -4.16
C GLU A 68 23.74 -0.76 -5.10
N GLY A 69 22.54 -0.59 -5.67
CA GLY A 69 21.92 -1.58 -6.55
C GLY A 69 21.55 -2.89 -5.81
N LYS A 70 21.41 -2.85 -4.49
CA LYS A 70 21.11 -4.01 -3.65
C LYS A 70 19.61 -4.15 -3.42
N MET A 71 19.05 -5.26 -3.82
CA MET A 71 17.67 -5.67 -3.56
C MET A 71 17.59 -7.19 -3.55
N ASN A 72 16.71 -7.76 -2.73
CA ASN A 72 16.40 -9.18 -2.81
C ASN A 72 16.00 -9.58 -4.24
N PRO A 73 16.52 -10.68 -4.82
CA PRO A 73 16.28 -11.07 -6.22
C PRO A 73 14.80 -11.26 -6.56
N ASP A 74 13.97 -11.78 -5.64
CA ASP A 74 12.54 -11.98 -5.88
C ASP A 74 11.79 -10.64 -5.86
N ALA A 75 12.15 -9.74 -4.95
CA ALA A 75 11.63 -8.36 -4.93
C ALA A 75 12.03 -7.61 -6.21
N GLN A 76 13.26 -7.78 -6.68
CA GLN A 76 13.73 -7.19 -7.94
C GLN A 76 12.92 -7.72 -9.13
N ARG A 77 12.64 -9.01 -9.18
CA ARG A 77 11.80 -9.62 -10.23
C ARG A 77 10.39 -9.04 -10.21
N ALA A 78 9.77 -8.94 -9.02
CA ALA A 78 8.46 -8.31 -8.87
C ALA A 78 8.46 -6.86 -9.35
N MET A 79 9.53 -6.11 -9.05
CA MET A 79 9.70 -4.72 -9.48
C MET A 79 9.77 -4.60 -11.00
N GLN A 80 10.61 -5.40 -11.66
CA GLN A 80 10.72 -5.44 -13.12
C GLN A 80 9.40 -5.79 -13.80
N ASN A 81 8.62 -6.69 -13.20
CA ASN A 81 7.30 -7.06 -13.69
C ASN A 81 6.32 -5.88 -13.55
N ILE A 82 6.35 -5.15 -12.44
CA ILE A 82 5.53 -3.95 -12.23
C ILE A 82 5.83 -2.90 -13.32
N GLU A 83 7.09 -2.63 -13.59
CA GLU A 83 7.51 -1.70 -14.64
C GLU A 83 7.00 -2.11 -16.03
N ARG A 84 7.18 -3.38 -16.38
CA ARG A 84 6.90 -3.88 -17.74
C ARG A 84 5.42 -4.18 -17.98
N GLN A 85 4.76 -4.81 -17.01
CA GLN A 85 3.41 -5.37 -17.15
C GLN A 85 2.36 -4.66 -16.27
N GLY A 86 2.77 -3.79 -15.35
CA GLY A 86 1.89 -3.13 -14.41
C GLY A 86 1.38 -4.05 -13.29
N ASN A 87 1.97 -5.25 -13.13
CA ASN A 87 1.66 -6.16 -12.04
C ASN A 87 2.90 -6.96 -11.61
N PRO A 88 3.00 -7.38 -10.34
CA PRO A 88 4.23 -7.99 -9.80
C PRO A 88 4.51 -9.41 -10.30
N TRP A 89 3.52 -10.10 -10.87
CA TRP A 89 3.69 -11.47 -11.40
C TRP A 89 4.15 -11.52 -12.85
N GLY A 90 4.17 -10.39 -13.57
CA GLY A 90 4.49 -10.36 -15.00
C GLY A 90 3.39 -10.94 -15.89
N LEU A 91 2.17 -11.04 -15.37
CA LEU A 91 1.01 -11.53 -16.12
C LEU A 91 0.60 -10.57 -17.22
N ASN A 92 -0.01 -11.11 -18.27
CA ASN A 92 -0.38 -10.34 -19.43
C ASN A 92 -1.36 -9.22 -19.06
N ARG A 93 -0.99 -7.99 -19.39
CA ARG A 93 -1.80 -6.79 -19.12
C ARG A 93 -3.20 -6.86 -19.76
N LYS A 94 -3.37 -7.55 -20.87
CA LYS A 94 -4.69 -7.71 -21.53
C LYS A 94 -5.66 -8.58 -20.71
N GLU A 95 -5.14 -9.38 -19.78
CA GLU A 95 -5.96 -10.23 -18.91
C GLU A 95 -6.46 -9.50 -17.66
N ARG A 96 -6.06 -8.23 -17.46
CA ARG A 96 -6.44 -7.45 -16.28
C ARG A 96 -7.95 -7.26 -16.14
N GLU A 97 -8.69 -7.34 -17.22
CA GLU A 97 -10.15 -7.22 -17.24
C GLU A 97 -10.90 -8.57 -17.21
N ALA A 98 -10.19 -9.70 -17.32
CA ALA A 98 -10.82 -11.02 -17.47
C ALA A 98 -11.76 -11.39 -16.31
N TRP A 99 -11.50 -10.90 -15.12
CA TRP A 99 -12.35 -11.12 -13.94
C TRP A 99 -13.78 -10.57 -14.09
N ARG A 100 -14.02 -9.60 -14.98
CA ARG A 100 -15.34 -9.03 -15.28
C ARG A 100 -16.30 -10.08 -15.85
N GLU A 101 -15.76 -11.02 -16.58
CA GLU A 101 -16.52 -12.06 -17.29
C GLU A 101 -16.91 -13.26 -16.39
N LEU A 102 -16.39 -13.31 -15.16
CA LEU A 102 -16.70 -14.38 -14.20
C LEU A 102 -18.17 -14.37 -13.74
N ARG A 103 -18.87 -13.24 -13.90
CA ARG A 103 -20.27 -13.06 -13.51
C ARG A 103 -21.00 -12.17 -14.52
N GLU A 104 -21.94 -12.74 -15.26
CA GLU A 104 -22.76 -12.02 -16.25
C GLU A 104 -23.83 -11.12 -15.60
N ASP A 105 -24.21 -11.41 -14.34
CA ASP A 105 -25.20 -10.64 -13.58
C ASP A 105 -24.65 -9.39 -12.91
N VAL A 106 -23.37 -9.06 -13.06
CA VAL A 106 -22.72 -7.89 -12.47
C VAL A 106 -22.21 -6.96 -13.56
N SER A 107 -22.75 -5.75 -13.62
CA SER A 107 -22.29 -4.71 -14.55
C SER A 107 -21.00 -4.06 -14.04
N ILE A 108 -19.94 -4.12 -14.82
CA ILE A 108 -18.63 -3.55 -14.47
C ILE A 108 -18.10 -2.77 -15.68
N PRO A 109 -18.61 -1.56 -15.93
CA PRO A 109 -18.18 -0.78 -17.08
C PRO A 109 -16.77 -0.22 -16.91
N THR A 110 -16.04 -0.13 -18.01
CA THR A 110 -14.82 0.67 -18.06
C THR A 110 -15.15 2.14 -18.28
N VAL A 111 -14.23 3.03 -17.88
CA VAL A 111 -14.36 4.47 -18.18
C VAL A 111 -14.55 4.71 -19.67
N LYS A 112 -13.90 3.94 -20.53
CA LYS A 112 -14.05 4.03 -21.99
C LYS A 112 -15.47 3.69 -22.44
N GLU A 113 -16.07 2.64 -21.87
CA GLU A 113 -17.46 2.22 -22.18
C GLU A 113 -18.45 3.28 -21.71
N MET A 114 -18.28 3.81 -20.49
CA MET A 114 -19.14 4.89 -19.96
C MET A 114 -19.09 6.14 -20.84
N LYS A 115 -17.90 6.61 -21.18
CA LYS A 115 -17.72 7.76 -22.07
C LYS A 115 -18.36 7.56 -23.44
N LYS A 116 -18.27 6.35 -24.00
CA LYS A 116 -18.91 6.00 -25.28
C LYS A 116 -20.44 6.00 -25.18
N ALA A 117 -20.98 5.61 -24.03
CA ALA A 117 -22.41 5.63 -23.76
C ALA A 117 -22.94 7.05 -23.39
N GLY A 118 -22.06 8.02 -23.19
CA GLY A 118 -22.44 9.36 -22.70
C GLY A 118 -22.87 9.35 -21.22
N GLU A 119 -22.39 8.36 -20.44
CA GLU A 119 -22.71 8.20 -19.03
C GLU A 119 -21.56 8.70 -18.15
N GLU A 120 -21.92 9.28 -17.00
CA GLU A 120 -21.00 9.66 -15.95
C GLU A 120 -20.95 8.60 -14.86
N PHE A 121 -19.82 8.53 -14.14
CA PHE A 121 -19.64 7.69 -12.97
C PHE A 121 -19.34 8.54 -11.73
N GLU A 122 -19.76 8.05 -10.57
CA GLU A 122 -19.49 8.69 -9.28
C GLU A 122 -18.11 8.28 -8.73
N TYR A 123 -17.80 6.99 -8.84
CA TYR A 123 -16.53 6.43 -8.36
C TYR A 123 -15.72 5.78 -9.47
N LEU A 124 -14.43 6.08 -9.50
CA LEU A 124 -13.48 5.19 -10.14
C LEU A 124 -13.17 4.04 -9.17
N PHE A 125 -13.52 2.81 -9.53
CA PHE A 125 -13.10 1.65 -8.76
C PHE A 125 -11.69 1.21 -9.20
N TRP A 126 -10.71 1.50 -8.35
CA TRP A 126 -9.36 0.99 -8.50
C TRP A 126 -9.31 -0.45 -8.00
N VAL A 127 -9.17 -1.40 -8.91
CA VAL A 127 -9.23 -2.84 -8.63
C VAL A 127 -7.92 -3.36 -8.04
N GLY A 128 -6.81 -2.81 -8.47
CA GLY A 128 -5.47 -3.23 -8.08
C GLY A 128 -5.03 -4.53 -8.75
N SER A 129 -3.75 -4.85 -8.60
CA SER A 129 -3.20 -6.08 -9.21
C SER A 129 -3.79 -7.35 -8.56
N MET A 130 -3.99 -7.36 -7.23
CA MET A 130 -4.61 -8.49 -6.54
C MET A 130 -6.05 -8.72 -7.02
N GLY A 131 -6.89 -7.69 -7.03
CA GLY A 131 -8.28 -7.78 -7.47
C GLY A 131 -8.42 -8.19 -8.94
N SER A 132 -7.40 -7.92 -9.77
CA SER A 132 -7.42 -8.26 -11.20
C SER A 132 -6.94 -9.69 -11.48
N TYR A 133 -6.00 -10.25 -10.72
CA TYR A 133 -5.31 -11.49 -11.10
C TYR A 133 -5.39 -12.60 -10.04
N ASP A 134 -5.60 -12.30 -8.76
CA ASP A 134 -5.73 -13.32 -7.73
C ASP A 134 -7.16 -13.85 -7.64
N ASN A 135 -7.33 -15.15 -7.68
CA ASN A 135 -8.64 -15.81 -7.74
C ASN A 135 -9.56 -15.48 -6.54
N ARG A 136 -8.99 -15.30 -5.35
CA ARG A 136 -9.76 -14.93 -4.16
C ARG A 136 -10.14 -13.46 -4.21
N SER A 137 -9.19 -12.61 -4.53
CA SER A 137 -9.38 -11.16 -4.59
C SER A 137 -10.30 -10.73 -5.72
N GLN A 138 -10.33 -11.47 -6.85
CA GLN A 138 -11.33 -11.30 -7.91
C GLN A 138 -12.76 -11.50 -7.39
N LYS A 139 -12.98 -12.49 -6.54
CA LYS A 139 -14.31 -12.71 -5.92
C LYS A 139 -14.71 -11.55 -5.00
N ILE A 140 -13.74 -10.96 -4.29
CA ILE A 140 -13.98 -9.79 -3.46
C ILE A 140 -14.33 -8.58 -4.34
N ALA A 141 -13.57 -8.34 -5.40
CA ALA A 141 -13.84 -7.27 -6.37
C ALA A 141 -15.22 -7.40 -7.02
N LEU A 142 -15.59 -8.62 -7.44
CA LEU A 142 -16.92 -8.93 -7.99
C LEU A 142 -18.04 -8.69 -6.97
N SER A 143 -17.85 -9.13 -5.73
CA SER A 143 -18.84 -8.92 -4.66
C SER A 143 -19.03 -7.43 -4.36
N PHE A 144 -17.96 -6.66 -4.32
CA PHE A 144 -18.03 -5.21 -4.14
C PHE A 144 -18.73 -4.53 -5.33
N ALA A 145 -18.37 -4.88 -6.57
CA ALA A 145 -19.04 -4.37 -7.76
C ALA A 145 -20.55 -4.68 -7.75
N LYS A 146 -20.93 -5.89 -7.35
CA LYS A 146 -22.33 -6.28 -7.20
C LYS A 146 -23.06 -5.41 -6.18
N LEU A 147 -22.45 -5.18 -5.01
CA LEU A 147 -23.05 -4.33 -3.98
C LEU A 147 -23.22 -2.89 -4.46
N LEU A 148 -22.27 -2.34 -5.23
CA LEU A 148 -22.43 -1.02 -5.85
C LEU A 148 -23.59 -0.99 -6.85
N ASN A 149 -23.75 -2.04 -7.68
CA ASN A 149 -24.89 -2.15 -8.60
C ASN A 149 -26.23 -2.20 -7.83
N GLU A 150 -26.34 -3.02 -6.78
CA GLU A 150 -27.54 -3.14 -5.94
C GLU A 150 -27.90 -1.82 -5.26
N ALA A 151 -26.88 -1.06 -4.84
CA ALA A 151 -27.05 0.26 -4.24
C ALA A 151 -27.35 1.37 -5.28
N GLY A 152 -27.34 1.07 -6.57
CA GLY A 152 -27.52 2.06 -7.63
C GLY A 152 -26.39 3.09 -7.71
N VAL A 153 -25.17 2.70 -7.28
CA VAL A 153 -23.96 3.53 -7.39
C VAL A 153 -23.35 3.37 -8.77
N LYS A 154 -23.19 4.47 -9.49
CA LYS A 154 -22.50 4.45 -10.79
C LYS A 154 -20.99 4.46 -10.56
N PHE A 155 -20.30 3.44 -11.04
CA PHE A 155 -18.85 3.36 -10.99
C PHE A 155 -18.28 2.91 -12.32
N ALA A 156 -16.99 3.13 -12.51
CA ALA A 156 -16.23 2.62 -13.65
C ALA A 156 -14.85 2.13 -13.21
N ILE A 157 -14.25 1.25 -14.01
CA ILE A 157 -12.86 0.81 -13.82
C ILE A 157 -11.98 1.33 -14.97
N LEU A 158 -10.67 1.44 -14.75
CA LEU A 158 -9.73 1.76 -15.83
C LEU A 158 -9.48 0.57 -16.76
N GLY A 159 -9.77 -0.65 -16.29
CA GLY A 159 -9.53 -1.88 -17.02
C GLY A 159 -8.05 -2.04 -17.38
N ASN A 160 -7.75 -2.38 -18.63
CA ASN A 160 -6.38 -2.57 -19.10
C ASN A 160 -5.51 -1.29 -19.08
N LYS A 161 -6.07 -0.13 -18.74
CA LYS A 161 -5.33 1.12 -18.51
C LYS A 161 -4.81 1.25 -17.09
N GLU A 162 -5.39 0.52 -16.16
CA GLU A 162 -4.93 0.50 -14.78
C GLU A 162 -3.53 -0.10 -14.70
N LYS A 163 -2.63 0.56 -13.97
CA LYS A 163 -1.28 0.07 -13.67
C LYS A 163 -1.19 -0.37 -12.20
N ASN A 164 0.02 -0.40 -11.64
CA ASN A 164 0.24 -0.60 -10.22
C ASN A 164 0.15 0.74 -9.48
N SER A 165 -0.26 0.73 -8.21
CA SER A 165 -0.30 1.94 -7.38
C SER A 165 1.07 2.48 -6.99
N GLY A 166 2.12 1.69 -7.16
CA GLY A 166 3.48 2.04 -6.78
C GLY A 166 3.83 1.81 -5.29
N ASP A 167 2.86 1.41 -4.44
CA ASP A 167 3.14 1.16 -3.02
C ASP A 167 4.33 0.21 -2.83
N THR A 168 4.33 -0.94 -3.51
CA THR A 168 5.43 -1.90 -3.45
C THR A 168 6.77 -1.27 -3.82
N ALA A 169 6.80 -0.45 -4.89
CA ALA A 169 8.02 0.23 -5.33
C ALA A 169 8.55 1.16 -4.25
N ARG A 170 7.68 1.98 -3.67
CA ARG A 170 8.07 2.93 -2.62
C ARG A 170 8.54 2.23 -1.35
N ARG A 171 7.83 1.18 -0.89
CA ARG A 171 8.20 0.43 0.32
C ARG A 171 9.51 -0.35 0.15
N LEU A 172 9.82 -0.79 -1.06
CA LEU A 172 11.10 -1.43 -1.39
C LEU A 172 12.24 -0.43 -1.69
N GLY A 173 11.99 0.89 -1.63
CA GLY A 173 13.01 1.91 -1.84
C GLY A 173 13.27 2.26 -3.32
N ASN A 174 12.52 1.74 -4.28
CA ASN A 174 12.62 2.15 -5.67
C ASN A 174 11.75 3.39 -5.95
N GLU A 175 12.23 4.52 -5.49
CA GLU A 175 11.52 5.79 -5.57
C GLU A 175 11.28 6.24 -7.03
N PHE A 176 12.20 5.95 -7.95
CA PHE A 176 12.03 6.33 -9.36
C PHE A 176 10.83 5.64 -10.00
N VAL A 177 10.68 4.33 -9.78
CA VAL A 177 9.53 3.57 -10.28
C VAL A 177 8.24 4.05 -9.62
N PHE A 178 8.28 4.36 -8.33
CA PHE A 178 7.11 4.91 -7.64
C PHE A 178 6.66 6.23 -8.27
N GLN A 179 7.58 7.18 -8.45
CA GLN A 179 7.26 8.50 -9.00
C GLN A 179 6.74 8.42 -10.43
N GLU A 180 7.34 7.55 -11.27
CA GLU A 180 6.83 7.31 -12.61
C GLU A 180 5.40 6.77 -12.61
N LEU A 181 5.12 5.79 -11.75
CA LEU A 181 3.78 5.21 -11.62
C LEU A 181 2.78 6.25 -11.10
N ALA A 182 3.14 7.03 -10.08
CA ALA A 182 2.30 8.06 -9.51
C ALA A 182 1.94 9.13 -10.54
N ALA A 183 2.93 9.68 -11.24
CA ALA A 183 2.71 10.69 -12.29
C ALA A 183 1.82 10.16 -13.42
N ASN A 184 2.07 8.91 -13.88
CA ASN A 184 1.27 8.30 -14.93
C ASN A 184 -0.18 8.03 -14.49
N ASN A 185 -0.40 7.59 -13.25
CA ASN A 185 -1.73 7.33 -12.72
C ASN A 185 -2.50 8.64 -12.51
N VAL A 186 -1.87 9.68 -11.96
CA VAL A 186 -2.48 11.01 -11.80
C VAL A 186 -2.92 11.56 -13.16
N ALA A 187 -2.04 11.52 -14.17
CA ALA A 187 -2.38 11.96 -15.52
C ALA A 187 -3.57 11.17 -16.13
N GLU A 188 -3.68 9.86 -15.86
CA GLU A 188 -4.83 9.07 -16.32
C GLU A 188 -6.11 9.41 -15.54
N PHE A 189 -6.01 9.73 -14.23
CA PHE A 189 -7.15 10.20 -13.44
C PHE A 189 -7.65 11.56 -13.92
N GLU A 190 -6.76 12.54 -14.12
CA GLU A 190 -7.10 13.88 -14.65
C GLU A 190 -7.76 13.81 -16.02
N LYS A 191 -7.17 13.07 -16.96
CA LYS A 191 -7.72 12.85 -18.30
C LYS A 191 -9.13 12.27 -18.28
N ASN A 192 -9.47 11.51 -17.24
CA ASN A 192 -10.77 10.89 -17.08
C ASN A 192 -11.68 11.65 -16.10
N GLU A 193 -11.26 12.82 -15.64
CA GLU A 193 -12.03 13.72 -14.74
C GLU A 193 -12.48 12.98 -13.46
N VAL A 194 -11.60 12.11 -12.93
CA VAL A 194 -11.87 11.31 -11.74
C VAL A 194 -11.93 12.21 -10.52
N LYS A 195 -13.07 12.24 -9.84
CA LYS A 195 -13.29 13.03 -8.62
C LYS A 195 -13.25 12.18 -7.36
N LYS A 196 -13.66 10.91 -7.46
CA LYS A 196 -13.68 9.97 -6.33
C LYS A 196 -13.08 8.64 -6.76
N ILE A 197 -12.17 8.13 -5.94
CA ILE A 197 -11.56 6.82 -6.12
C ILE A 197 -12.01 5.93 -4.96
N VAL A 198 -12.44 4.70 -5.27
CA VAL A 198 -12.67 3.67 -4.26
C VAL A 198 -11.83 2.45 -4.56
N THR A 199 -11.26 1.84 -3.54
CA THR A 199 -10.43 0.63 -3.68
C THR A 199 -10.69 -0.39 -2.58
N ILE A 200 -10.46 -1.67 -2.89
CA ILE A 200 -10.48 -2.78 -1.92
C ILE A 200 -9.10 -3.03 -1.29
N ASP A 201 -8.08 -2.30 -1.72
CA ASP A 201 -6.68 -2.47 -1.31
C ASP A 201 -6.28 -1.36 -0.32
N PRO A 202 -6.01 -1.69 0.96
CA PRO A 202 -5.57 -0.71 1.95
C PRO A 202 -4.26 0.01 1.60
N HIS A 203 -3.36 -0.66 0.87
CA HIS A 203 -2.09 -0.07 0.45
C HIS A 203 -2.31 0.99 -0.65
N ALA A 204 -3.12 0.66 -1.67
CA ALA A 204 -3.50 1.61 -2.70
C ALA A 204 -4.29 2.79 -2.10
N TYR A 205 -5.21 2.51 -1.17
CA TYR A 205 -5.94 3.54 -0.43
C TYR A 205 -5.00 4.54 0.23
N ASN A 206 -4.02 4.05 1.00
CA ASN A 206 -3.06 4.90 1.69
C ASN A 206 -2.22 5.74 0.72
N VAL A 207 -1.70 5.10 -0.32
CA VAL A 207 -0.84 5.77 -1.31
C VAL A 207 -1.60 6.89 -2.04
N PHE A 208 -2.82 6.62 -2.50
CA PHE A 208 -3.62 7.63 -3.19
C PHE A 208 -4.04 8.77 -2.26
N LYS A 209 -4.39 8.47 -1.02
CA LYS A 209 -4.87 9.46 -0.06
C LYS A 209 -3.76 10.36 0.48
N ASN A 210 -2.61 9.77 0.81
CA ASN A 210 -1.57 10.46 1.59
C ASN A 210 -0.31 10.81 0.77
N GLU A 211 -0.06 10.14 -0.36
CA GLU A 211 1.19 10.28 -1.07
C GLU A 211 1.02 10.84 -2.50
N TYR A 212 -0.09 10.54 -3.17
CA TYR A 212 -0.39 11.07 -4.51
C TYR A 212 -0.77 12.56 -4.55
N PRO A 213 -1.25 13.21 -3.48
CA PRO A 213 -1.42 14.66 -3.49
C PRO A 213 -0.12 15.41 -3.81
N ASP A 214 1.05 14.89 -3.44
CA ASP A 214 2.36 15.45 -3.80
C ASP A 214 2.62 15.43 -5.33
N PHE A 215 1.87 14.61 -6.06
CA PHE A 215 1.92 14.49 -7.52
C PHE A 215 0.73 15.15 -8.21
N GLY A 216 -0.09 15.91 -7.47
CA GLY A 216 -1.23 16.66 -7.99
C GLY A 216 -2.57 15.94 -7.99
N LEU A 217 -2.72 14.81 -7.30
CA LEU A 217 -4.03 14.15 -7.17
C LEU A 217 -4.97 15.00 -6.31
N GLU A 218 -6.09 15.44 -6.88
CA GLU A 218 -7.15 16.20 -6.19
C GLU A 218 -8.40 15.35 -5.88
N ALA A 219 -8.46 14.09 -6.34
CA ALA A 219 -9.60 13.21 -6.11
C ALA A 219 -9.73 12.78 -4.64
N GLU A 220 -10.97 12.69 -4.17
CA GLU A 220 -11.27 12.05 -2.88
C GLU A 220 -11.02 10.54 -2.96
N VAL A 221 -10.44 9.96 -1.92
CA VAL A 221 -10.08 8.53 -1.89
C VAL A 221 -10.79 7.82 -0.76
N TYR A 222 -11.44 6.71 -1.09
CA TYR A 222 -12.23 5.90 -0.17
C TYR A 222 -11.78 4.44 -0.18
N HIS A 223 -11.75 3.84 0.99
CA HIS A 223 -11.70 2.38 1.08
C HIS A 223 -13.11 1.81 0.92
N HIS A 224 -13.24 0.63 0.31
CA HIS A 224 -14.56 0.04 0.03
C HIS A 224 -15.43 -0.11 1.29
N THR A 225 -14.83 -0.30 2.46
CA THR A 225 -15.58 -0.40 3.73
C THR A 225 -16.22 0.92 4.16
N GLU A 226 -15.60 2.06 3.84
CA GLU A 226 -16.20 3.38 4.12
C GLU A 226 -17.44 3.58 3.25
N VAL A 227 -17.34 3.30 1.96
CA VAL A 227 -18.48 3.40 1.03
C VAL A 227 -19.61 2.44 1.41
N LEU A 228 -19.29 1.17 1.74
CA LEU A 228 -20.30 0.19 2.14
C LEU A 228 -20.98 0.57 3.47
N ALA A 229 -20.23 1.05 4.46
CA ALA A 229 -20.80 1.50 5.73
C ALA A 229 -21.77 2.67 5.52
N GLU A 230 -21.41 3.65 4.70
CA GLU A 230 -22.29 4.75 4.32
C GLU A 230 -23.57 4.25 3.63
N LEU A 231 -23.44 3.35 2.65
CA LEU A 231 -24.60 2.79 1.94
C LEU A 231 -25.54 1.99 2.84
N VAL A 232 -25.00 1.31 3.85
CA VAL A 232 -25.80 0.61 4.87
C VAL A 232 -26.49 1.61 5.80
N MET A 233 -25.77 2.61 6.30
CA MET A 233 -26.31 3.61 7.22
C MET A 233 -27.43 4.45 6.59
N ASN A 234 -27.30 4.82 5.32
CA ASN A 234 -28.34 5.59 4.62
C ASN A 234 -29.43 4.72 3.98
N GLY A 235 -29.41 3.39 4.21
CA GLY A 235 -30.43 2.43 3.81
C GLY A 235 -30.44 2.08 2.31
N ARG A 236 -29.40 2.45 1.55
CA ARG A 236 -29.24 2.05 0.14
C ARG A 236 -28.82 0.59 -0.01
N LEU A 237 -28.13 0.04 1.00
CA LEU A 237 -27.88 -1.39 1.14
C LEU A 237 -28.54 -1.89 2.43
N LYS A 238 -29.26 -3.01 2.34
CA LYS A 238 -29.88 -3.67 3.49
C LYS A 238 -29.52 -5.15 3.48
N PRO A 239 -28.64 -5.59 4.39
CA PRO A 239 -28.39 -7.02 4.59
C PRO A 239 -29.70 -7.68 5.08
N VAL A 240 -30.25 -8.61 4.30
CA VAL A 240 -31.54 -9.26 4.59
C VAL A 240 -31.42 -10.73 4.94
N HIS A 241 -30.29 -11.36 4.58
CA HIS A 241 -30.07 -12.77 4.85
C HIS A 241 -29.31 -12.94 6.17
N GLU A 242 -29.80 -13.88 6.98
CA GLU A 242 -29.17 -14.22 8.24
C GLU A 242 -27.90 -15.04 8.00
N VAL A 243 -26.81 -14.65 8.69
CA VAL A 243 -25.51 -15.35 8.69
C VAL A 243 -25.15 -15.66 10.14
N ASN A 244 -25.48 -16.87 10.59
CA ASN A 244 -25.28 -17.29 11.98
C ASN A 244 -23.84 -17.74 12.24
N GLU A 245 -22.89 -16.79 12.16
CA GLU A 245 -21.47 -17.06 12.35
C GLU A 245 -20.82 -16.09 13.33
N SER A 246 -19.78 -16.58 14.02
CA SER A 246 -18.87 -15.76 14.80
C SER A 246 -17.70 -15.36 13.93
N ILE A 247 -17.54 -14.05 13.72
CA ILE A 247 -16.53 -13.48 12.84
C ILE A 247 -15.58 -12.63 13.67
N THR A 248 -14.27 -12.73 13.39
CA THR A 248 -13.27 -11.81 13.88
C THR A 248 -12.71 -10.97 12.71
N PHE A 249 -12.29 -9.75 13.01
CA PHE A 249 -11.77 -8.83 12.02
C PHE A 249 -10.31 -8.46 12.28
N HIS A 250 -9.47 -8.52 11.24
CA HIS A 250 -8.10 -8.03 11.30
C HIS A 250 -8.02 -6.61 10.80
N ASP A 251 -7.58 -5.71 11.65
CA ASP A 251 -7.32 -4.32 11.27
C ASP A 251 -6.04 -4.25 10.42
N SER A 252 -6.20 -3.94 9.14
CA SER A 252 -5.06 -3.66 8.27
C SER A 252 -4.33 -2.40 8.76
N CYS A 253 -3.00 -2.48 8.90
CA CYS A 253 -2.21 -1.35 9.37
C CYS A 253 -2.34 -0.12 8.47
N TYR A 254 -2.41 -0.29 7.16
CA TYR A 254 -2.57 0.82 6.20
C TYR A 254 -3.98 1.42 6.18
N LEU A 255 -4.98 0.71 6.68
CA LEU A 255 -6.31 1.26 6.88
C LEU A 255 -6.45 1.88 8.27
N GLY A 256 -6.01 1.18 9.32
CA GLY A 256 -6.13 1.62 10.71
C GLY A 256 -5.04 2.61 11.12
N ARG A 257 -3.80 2.15 11.37
CA ARG A 257 -2.72 3.00 11.92
C ARG A 257 -2.36 4.18 11.04
N TYR A 258 -2.39 4.01 9.72
CA TYR A 258 -2.08 5.10 8.78
C TYR A 258 -3.25 6.06 8.56
N ASN A 259 -4.50 5.58 8.68
CA ASN A 259 -5.68 6.34 8.24
C ASN A 259 -6.83 6.37 9.24
N GLU A 260 -6.70 5.75 10.40
CA GLU A 260 -7.67 5.73 11.50
C GLU A 260 -9.03 5.10 11.15
N VAL A 261 -9.12 4.33 10.05
CA VAL A 261 -10.34 3.67 9.60
C VAL A 261 -10.51 2.34 10.31
N TYR A 262 -11.19 2.33 11.46
CA TYR A 262 -11.44 1.16 12.29
C TYR A 262 -12.91 0.76 12.38
N ASP A 263 -13.82 1.73 12.39
CA ASP A 263 -15.23 1.50 12.63
C ASP A 263 -16.02 1.05 11.39
N PRO A 264 -15.83 1.60 10.18
CA PRO A 264 -16.60 1.21 9.01
C PRO A 264 -16.66 -0.30 8.73
N PRO A 265 -15.55 -1.08 8.81
CA PRO A 265 -15.62 -2.54 8.67
C PRO A 265 -16.49 -3.21 9.71
N ARG A 266 -16.48 -2.71 10.96
CA ARG A 266 -17.26 -3.24 12.08
C ARG A 266 -18.73 -2.93 11.94
N GLU A 267 -19.07 -1.75 11.46
CA GLU A 267 -20.45 -1.31 11.19
C GLU A 267 -21.10 -2.22 10.15
N ILE A 268 -20.38 -2.53 9.05
CA ILE A 268 -20.87 -3.45 8.03
C ILE A 268 -21.12 -4.83 8.63
N LEU A 269 -20.18 -5.37 9.39
CA LEU A 269 -20.31 -6.71 9.99
C LEU A 269 -21.48 -6.78 10.98
N ARG A 270 -21.68 -5.75 11.81
CA ARG A 270 -22.80 -5.67 12.77
C ARG A 270 -24.15 -5.49 12.09
N ALA A 271 -24.18 -4.92 10.90
CA ALA A 271 -25.41 -4.75 10.14
C ALA A 271 -25.95 -6.07 9.54
N ILE A 272 -25.12 -7.10 9.42
CA ILE A 272 -25.51 -8.41 8.87
C ILE A 272 -26.27 -9.19 9.96
N PRO A 273 -27.56 -9.58 9.74
CA PRO A 273 -28.33 -10.34 10.72
C PRO A 273 -27.62 -11.65 11.08
N GLY A 274 -27.58 -12.00 12.37
CA GLY A 274 -26.99 -13.24 12.90
C GLY A 274 -25.47 -13.23 13.08
N VAL A 275 -24.74 -12.29 12.47
CA VAL A 275 -23.29 -12.17 12.65
C VAL A 275 -22.96 -11.72 14.08
N LYS A 276 -22.05 -12.45 14.71
CA LYS A 276 -21.45 -12.08 16.00
C LYS A 276 -20.01 -11.66 15.77
N LEU A 277 -19.74 -10.35 15.85
CA LEU A 277 -18.38 -9.84 15.81
C LEU A 277 -17.68 -10.10 17.14
N ILE A 278 -16.62 -10.89 17.10
CA ILE A 278 -15.75 -11.18 18.26
C ILE A 278 -14.41 -10.50 17.98
N GLU A 279 -14.08 -9.50 18.79
CA GLU A 279 -12.80 -8.82 18.65
C GLU A 279 -11.65 -9.73 19.07
N MET A 280 -10.55 -9.67 18.33
CA MET A 280 -9.29 -10.27 18.76
C MET A 280 -8.76 -9.53 19.99
N GLU A 281 -7.97 -10.20 20.85
CA GLU A 281 -7.31 -9.57 21.99
C GLU A 281 -6.49 -8.34 21.56
N ARG A 282 -5.79 -8.47 20.43
CA ARG A 282 -5.04 -7.37 19.79
C ARG A 282 -5.79 -6.91 18.55
N ASN A 283 -6.47 -5.79 18.68
CA ASN A 283 -7.28 -5.19 17.61
C ASN A 283 -7.03 -3.68 17.48
N ARG A 284 -7.60 -3.05 16.49
CA ARG A 284 -7.47 -1.63 16.16
C ARG A 284 -5.99 -1.23 16.05
N GLN A 285 -5.56 -0.14 16.70
CA GLN A 285 -4.17 0.32 16.71
C GLN A 285 -3.20 -0.74 17.27
N ASN A 286 -3.65 -1.57 18.22
CA ASN A 286 -2.85 -2.64 18.83
C ASN A 286 -2.82 -3.92 17.98
N GLY A 287 -3.48 -3.95 16.82
CA GLY A 287 -3.54 -5.10 15.95
C GLY A 287 -2.16 -5.63 15.56
N MET A 288 -1.98 -6.96 15.63
CA MET A 288 -0.72 -7.58 15.20
C MET A 288 -0.55 -7.46 13.69
N CYS A 289 0.68 -7.25 13.23
CA CYS A 289 0.99 -7.15 11.81
C CYS A 289 0.61 -8.43 11.03
N CYS A 290 0.24 -8.30 9.76
CA CYS A 290 -0.01 -9.44 8.87
C CYS A 290 1.28 -10.11 8.35
N GLY A 291 2.42 -9.42 8.45
CA GLY A 291 3.72 -9.91 7.97
C GLY A 291 3.98 -9.72 6.48
N ALA A 292 3.03 -9.18 5.70
CA ALA A 292 3.18 -9.08 4.24
C ALA A 292 3.62 -7.69 3.74
N GLY A 293 3.54 -6.66 4.60
CA GLY A 293 3.89 -5.28 4.24
C GLY A 293 5.39 -5.08 3.99
N GLY A 294 5.75 -3.87 3.59
CA GLY A 294 7.15 -3.51 3.35
C GLY A 294 7.81 -4.27 2.19
N GLY A 295 7.02 -4.92 1.34
CA GLY A 295 7.50 -5.75 0.24
C GLY A 295 7.81 -7.19 0.62
N LEU A 296 7.65 -7.59 1.90
CA LEU A 296 7.96 -8.97 2.35
C LEU A 296 7.13 -10.05 1.65
N MET A 297 5.92 -9.72 1.17
CA MET A 297 5.13 -10.68 0.39
C MET A 297 5.80 -11.13 -0.92
N TRP A 298 6.80 -10.40 -1.40
CA TRP A 298 7.57 -10.69 -2.61
C TRP A 298 8.94 -11.30 -2.32
N MET A 299 9.24 -11.56 -1.05
CA MET A 299 10.52 -12.10 -0.59
C MET A 299 10.29 -13.35 0.24
N GLU A 300 11.23 -14.30 0.20
CA GLU A 300 11.25 -15.39 1.15
C GLU A 300 11.87 -14.92 2.47
N GLU A 301 11.20 -15.21 3.58
CA GLU A 301 11.77 -14.96 4.92
C GLU A 301 12.79 -16.03 5.27
N GLU A 302 14.02 -15.61 5.48
CA GLU A 302 15.14 -16.50 5.87
C GLU A 302 15.14 -16.84 7.37
N THR A 303 14.52 -16.02 8.18
CA THR A 303 14.58 -16.05 9.65
C THR A 303 13.71 -17.12 10.34
N GLY A 304 12.97 -17.93 9.62
CA GLY A 304 12.24 -19.08 10.15
C GLY A 304 11.02 -18.77 11.04
N HIS A 305 10.74 -17.50 11.35
CA HIS A 305 9.60 -17.06 12.15
C HIS A 305 8.76 -16.02 11.41
N ARG A 306 7.86 -16.53 10.57
CA ARG A 306 6.92 -15.65 9.86
C ARG A 306 5.93 -14.99 10.82
N VAL A 307 5.78 -13.68 10.72
CA VAL A 307 4.85 -12.89 11.54
C VAL A 307 3.41 -13.39 11.41
N ASN A 308 2.98 -13.79 10.21
CA ASN A 308 1.64 -14.34 9.96
C ASN A 308 1.40 -15.70 10.62
N VAL A 309 2.44 -16.48 10.90
CA VAL A 309 2.34 -17.76 11.62
C VAL A 309 2.31 -17.52 13.14
N ALA A 310 3.06 -16.53 13.62
CA ALA A 310 3.07 -16.15 15.03
C ALA A 310 1.76 -15.49 15.50
N ARG A 311 1.01 -14.94 14.58
CA ARG A 311 -0.30 -14.33 14.80
C ARG A 311 -1.42 -15.35 14.90
#